data_00ba9fa07092160bb0c92a31f8624bef
#
_entry.id   00ba9fa07092160bb0c92a31f8624bef
#
_cell.length_a   1.000
_cell.length_b   1.000
_cell.length_c   1.000
_cell.angle_alpha   90.00
_cell.angle_beta   90.00
_cell.angle_gamma   90.00
#
_symmetry.space_group_name_H-M   'P 1'
#
loop_
_entity.id
_entity.type
_entity.pdbx_description
1 polymer ?
#
loop_
_entity_poly.entity_id
_entity_poly.type
_entity_poly.pdbx_seq_one_letter_code
_entity_poly.pdbx_strand_id
1 'polypeptide(L)'
;YRLTFDRENTWSQKYNLVWDRVLGLHIFPDRIARKEVAFYLSRQQPFGLPLDSRKTYTKIDWILWTACLADTQEDFSHLLSPAYKYVNETEPRVPLTDWYEATDGRSINMRARSVVGGFFMKMLEKQMYKPSFRPEPAEEPVVEAKSTYRNPVIDYSLPDPTIIKADDGYFYLYATEDIRNTPIHRSRNLVDWEEIGTAFTEETRPTFEPKGGLWAPDINYINGQYVLYYSMSVWGGEWTCGIGVATSDKPEGPFIDKGPLFRSKTIQVQNSIDQFFMEDNGKKYLFWGSFRGIYGIELSGDGLSVRDGANKQQVAGTAYEGTYIH
;
A
#
# COMPACT_ATOMS: atom_id res chain seq x y z
N TYR A 1 3.52 -18.35 14.90
CA TYR A 1 3.50 -17.03 14.30
C TYR A 1 4.48 -17.00 13.12
N ARG A 2 3.99 -17.13 11.89
CA ARG A 2 4.81 -17.16 10.67
C ARG A 2 4.62 -15.89 9.88
N LEU A 3 5.01 -14.75 10.40
CA LEU A 3 4.83 -13.47 9.69
C LEU A 3 6.08 -13.00 8.95
N THR A 4 7.21 -13.67 9.13
CA THR A 4 8.46 -13.17 8.58
C THR A 4 9.34 -14.34 8.16
N PHE A 5 9.89 -14.28 6.95
CA PHE A 5 10.93 -15.18 6.43
C PHE A 5 10.55 -16.67 6.34
N ASP A 6 9.27 -17.03 6.39
CA ASP A 6 8.74 -18.40 6.30
C ASP A 6 9.45 -19.43 7.21
N ARG A 7 9.87 -18.99 8.39
CA ARG A 7 10.55 -19.80 9.40
C ARG A 7 9.80 -19.73 10.72
N GLU A 8 9.77 -20.84 11.44
CA GLU A 8 9.20 -20.88 12.80
C GLU A 8 9.94 -19.92 13.74
N ASN A 9 9.22 -19.35 14.69
CA ASN A 9 9.75 -18.43 15.71
C ASN A 9 10.40 -17.15 15.16
N THR A 10 10.11 -16.77 13.91
CA THR A 10 10.54 -15.49 13.35
C THR A 10 9.56 -14.38 13.68
N TRP A 11 10.06 -13.16 13.83
CA TRP A 11 9.25 -11.96 14.10
C TRP A 11 9.93 -10.71 13.52
N SER A 12 9.16 -9.66 13.36
CA SER A 12 9.66 -8.32 13.02
C SER A 12 8.81 -7.26 13.71
N GLN A 13 9.40 -6.08 13.97
CA GLN A 13 8.64 -4.92 14.42
C GLN A 13 7.58 -4.55 13.39
N LYS A 14 6.36 -4.31 13.86
CA LYS A 14 5.22 -3.83 13.06
C LYS A 14 5.06 -2.32 13.21
N TYR A 15 6.15 -1.58 13.18
CA TYR A 15 6.20 -0.14 13.42
C TYR A 15 5.21 0.65 12.52
N ASN A 16 4.95 0.18 11.32
CA ASN A 16 4.01 0.83 10.40
C ASN A 16 2.54 0.81 10.89
N LEU A 17 2.17 -0.04 11.85
CA LEU A 17 0.84 0.00 12.48
C LEU A 17 0.57 1.35 13.16
N VAL A 18 1.60 2.14 13.47
CA VAL A 18 1.44 3.47 14.05
C VAL A 18 0.58 4.38 13.17
N TRP A 19 0.64 4.24 11.86
CA TRP A 19 -0.13 5.05 10.92
C TRP A 19 -1.62 4.74 10.97
N ASP A 20 -1.98 3.48 11.16
CA ASP A 20 -3.38 3.09 11.40
C ASP A 20 -3.95 3.84 12.61
N ARG A 21 -3.16 3.94 13.69
CA ARG A 21 -3.53 4.63 14.92
C ARG A 21 -3.53 6.15 14.76
N VAL A 22 -2.45 6.73 14.23
CA VAL A 22 -2.27 8.19 14.09
C VAL A 22 -3.31 8.80 13.15
N LEU A 23 -3.63 8.10 12.06
CA LEU A 23 -4.59 8.58 11.06
C LEU A 23 -6.03 8.13 11.35
N GLY A 24 -6.25 7.30 12.39
CA GLY A 24 -7.57 6.80 12.76
C GLY A 24 -8.22 5.94 11.67
N LEU A 25 -7.42 5.15 10.93
CA LEU A 25 -7.90 4.38 9.79
C LEU A 25 -8.70 3.15 10.21
N HIS A 26 -8.42 2.59 11.40
CA HIS A 26 -9.09 1.40 11.96
C HIS A 26 -9.08 0.18 11.02
N ILE A 27 -8.00 0.01 10.27
CA ILE A 27 -7.80 -1.14 9.37
C ILE A 27 -7.53 -2.41 10.19
N PHE A 28 -6.76 -2.26 11.28
CA PHE A 28 -6.36 -3.37 12.14
C PHE A 28 -7.08 -3.30 13.49
N PRO A 29 -7.59 -4.45 14.01
CA PRO A 29 -8.13 -4.50 15.37
C PRO A 29 -7.05 -4.14 16.42
N ASP A 30 -7.41 -3.35 17.45
CA ASP A 30 -6.50 -2.90 18.51
C ASP A 30 -5.76 -4.04 19.23
N ARG A 31 -6.40 -5.22 19.30
CA ARG A 31 -5.77 -6.43 19.88
C ARG A 31 -4.46 -6.82 19.18
N ILE A 32 -4.25 -6.43 17.89
CA ILE A 32 -3.01 -6.74 17.18
C ILE A 32 -1.88 -5.91 17.77
N ALA A 33 -2.06 -4.60 17.90
CA ALA A 33 -1.07 -3.71 18.52
C ALA A 33 -0.76 -4.17 19.96
N ARG A 34 -1.78 -4.49 20.76
CA ARG A 34 -1.59 -4.99 22.14
C ARG A 34 -0.75 -6.27 22.20
N LYS A 35 -1.00 -7.24 21.32
CA LYS A 35 -0.22 -8.49 21.26
C LYS A 35 1.22 -8.24 20.84
N GLU A 36 1.43 -7.37 19.86
CA GLU A 36 2.78 -7.01 19.40
C GLU A 36 3.54 -6.29 20.51
N VAL A 37 2.94 -5.30 21.17
CA VAL A 37 3.57 -4.57 22.30
C VAL A 37 3.98 -5.52 23.43
N ALA A 38 3.07 -6.39 23.87
CA ALA A 38 3.37 -7.38 24.92
C ALA A 38 4.53 -8.31 24.52
N PHE A 39 4.58 -8.72 23.24
CA PHE A 39 5.66 -9.53 22.72
C PHE A 39 6.99 -8.74 22.69
N TYR A 40 6.97 -7.49 22.22
CA TYR A 40 8.16 -6.65 22.10
C TYR A 40 8.78 -6.34 23.47
N LEU A 41 7.99 -6.10 24.50
CA LEU A 41 8.47 -5.91 25.87
C LEU A 41 9.30 -7.11 26.35
N SER A 42 8.95 -8.33 25.92
CA SER A 42 9.73 -9.54 26.24
C SER A 42 11.01 -9.70 25.38
N ARG A 43 11.23 -8.87 24.38
CA ARG A 43 12.36 -8.96 23.42
C ARG A 43 13.34 -7.80 23.50
N GLN A 44 13.11 -6.87 24.41
CA GLN A 44 13.98 -5.72 24.62
C GLN A 44 15.42 -6.14 24.92
N GLN A 45 16.33 -5.41 24.31
CA GLN A 45 17.76 -5.46 24.59
C GLN A 45 18.18 -4.22 25.40
N PRO A 46 19.39 -4.15 25.96
CA PRO A 46 19.84 -3.02 26.79
C PRO A 46 19.70 -1.63 26.14
N PHE A 47 19.72 -1.55 24.81
CA PHE A 47 19.63 -0.29 24.06
C PHE A 47 18.43 -0.22 23.12
N GLY A 48 17.48 -1.14 23.18
CA GLY A 48 16.26 -1.08 22.41
C GLY A 48 15.78 -2.43 21.89
N LEU A 49 14.70 -2.37 21.12
CA LEU A 49 14.10 -3.53 20.48
C LEU A 49 14.78 -3.79 19.14
N PRO A 50 15.32 -5.00 18.87
CA PRO A 50 15.80 -5.35 17.52
C PRO A 50 14.72 -5.19 16.46
N LEU A 51 15.11 -4.96 15.19
CA LEU A 51 14.14 -4.83 14.08
C LEU A 51 13.34 -6.11 13.88
N ASP A 52 14.02 -7.22 14.01
CA ASP A 52 13.44 -8.54 13.77
C ASP A 52 14.34 -9.65 14.36
N SER A 53 13.93 -10.89 14.18
CA SER A 53 14.64 -12.07 14.68
C SER A 53 15.94 -12.42 13.95
N ARG A 54 16.32 -11.72 12.89
CA ARG A 54 17.51 -12.04 12.08
C ARG A 54 18.81 -11.49 12.66
N LYS A 55 18.75 -10.30 13.30
CA LYS A 55 19.89 -9.54 13.78
C LYS A 55 19.52 -8.78 15.06
N THR A 56 20.53 -8.30 15.75
CA THR A 56 20.40 -7.51 16.98
C THR A 56 20.36 -6.00 16.75
N TYR A 57 20.62 -5.55 15.54
CA TYR A 57 20.56 -4.12 15.26
C TYR A 57 19.11 -3.60 15.21
N THR A 58 18.98 -2.30 15.36
CA THR A 58 17.69 -1.60 15.34
C THR A 58 17.79 -0.22 14.72
N LYS A 59 16.62 0.43 14.60
CA LYS A 59 16.49 1.83 14.17
C LYS A 59 15.67 2.60 15.17
N ILE A 60 16.18 3.72 15.61
CA ILE A 60 15.57 4.49 16.70
C ILE A 60 14.20 5.05 16.33
N ASP A 61 14.02 5.54 15.11
CA ASP A 61 12.76 6.03 14.60
C ASP A 61 11.66 4.96 14.66
N TRP A 62 11.98 3.73 14.26
CA TRP A 62 11.02 2.62 14.26
C TRP A 62 10.68 2.13 15.67
N ILE A 63 11.64 2.20 16.61
CA ILE A 63 11.33 1.95 18.03
C ILE A 63 10.32 2.97 18.55
N LEU A 64 10.51 4.25 18.22
CA LEU A 64 9.63 5.33 18.67
C LEU A 64 8.22 5.21 18.06
N TRP A 65 8.12 4.79 16.80
CA TRP A 65 6.84 4.46 16.19
C TRP A 65 6.17 3.27 16.86
N THR A 66 6.95 2.21 17.13
CA THR A 66 6.46 1.01 17.83
C THR A 66 6.00 1.36 19.26
N ALA A 67 6.71 2.21 19.97
CA ALA A 67 6.32 2.67 21.30
C ALA A 67 4.95 3.38 21.32
N CYS A 68 4.62 4.10 20.24
CA CYS A 68 3.30 4.74 20.10
C CYS A 68 2.13 3.74 19.96
N LEU A 69 2.40 2.46 19.74
CA LEU A 69 1.37 1.41 19.75
C LEU A 69 0.94 1.01 21.18
N ALA A 70 1.71 1.40 22.20
CA ALA A 70 1.38 1.09 23.58
C ALA A 70 0.14 1.84 24.07
N ASP A 71 -0.76 1.13 24.76
CA ASP A 71 -1.98 1.71 25.33
C ASP A 71 -1.72 2.36 26.70
N THR A 72 -0.66 1.95 27.41
CA THR A 72 -0.29 2.49 28.70
C THR A 72 0.99 3.34 28.63
N GLN A 73 1.08 4.32 29.53
CA GLN A 73 2.28 5.12 29.67
C GLN A 73 3.48 4.26 30.16
N GLU A 74 3.22 3.21 30.91
CA GLU A 74 4.22 2.29 31.43
C GLU A 74 4.87 1.52 30.27
N ASP A 75 4.07 0.87 29.42
CA ASP A 75 4.57 0.12 28.26
C ASP A 75 5.31 1.03 27.27
N PHE A 76 4.75 2.23 27.03
CA PHE A 76 5.43 3.24 26.22
C PHE A 76 6.82 3.57 26.77
N SER A 77 6.90 3.82 28.08
CA SER A 77 8.16 4.16 28.74
C SER A 77 9.15 3.00 28.74
N HIS A 78 8.68 1.77 28.88
CA HIS A 78 9.51 0.57 28.79
C HIS A 78 10.11 0.39 27.38
N LEU A 79 9.35 0.66 26.32
CA LEU A 79 9.87 0.61 24.96
C LEU A 79 10.81 1.78 24.65
N LEU A 80 10.56 2.95 25.22
CA LEU A 80 11.34 4.16 24.98
C LEU A 80 12.68 4.19 25.74
N SER A 81 12.70 3.72 27.00
CA SER A 81 13.85 3.91 27.90
C SER A 81 15.17 3.36 27.35
N PRO A 82 15.24 2.17 26.72
CA PRO A 82 16.48 1.69 26.12
C PRO A 82 16.94 2.54 24.91
N ALA A 83 16.01 3.06 24.12
CA ALA A 83 16.32 3.96 23.02
C ALA A 83 16.83 5.32 23.53
N TYR A 84 16.27 5.82 24.64
CA TYR A 84 16.78 6.99 25.33
C TYR A 84 18.20 6.77 25.86
N LYS A 85 18.46 5.60 26.44
CA LYS A 85 19.82 5.19 26.87
C LYS A 85 20.79 5.22 25.69
N TYR A 86 20.40 4.69 24.52
CA TYR A 86 21.22 4.74 23.31
C TYR A 86 21.62 6.19 22.96
N VAL A 87 20.67 7.12 22.92
CA VAL A 87 20.96 8.52 22.57
C VAL A 87 21.95 9.18 23.55
N ASN A 88 21.92 8.78 24.82
CA ASN A 88 22.80 9.36 25.83
C ASN A 88 24.19 8.73 25.87
N GLU A 89 24.32 7.45 25.55
CA GLU A 89 25.54 6.67 25.77
C GLU A 89 26.29 6.30 24.48
N THR A 90 25.65 6.39 23.28
CA THR A 90 26.33 6.02 22.02
C THR A 90 27.51 6.95 21.71
N GLU A 91 28.56 6.38 21.14
CA GLU A 91 29.71 7.14 20.65
C GLU A 91 30.03 6.76 19.19
N PRO A 92 30.29 7.74 18.31
CA PRO A 92 30.07 9.18 18.49
C PRO A 92 28.58 9.56 18.33
N ARG A 93 28.10 10.48 19.17
CA ARG A 93 26.71 10.93 19.16
C ARG A 93 26.41 12.01 18.12
N VAL A 94 27.40 12.73 17.65
CA VAL A 94 27.26 13.85 16.74
C VAL A 94 28.03 13.59 15.45
N PRO A 95 27.34 13.51 14.32
CA PRO A 95 25.88 13.48 14.19
C PRO A 95 25.30 12.11 14.60
N LEU A 96 24.10 12.13 15.17
CA LEU A 96 23.42 10.92 15.61
C LEU A 96 23.14 9.98 14.43
N THR A 97 23.35 8.68 14.63
CA THR A 97 22.89 7.65 13.69
C THR A 97 21.55 7.08 14.15
N ASP A 98 20.68 6.80 13.19
CA ASP A 98 19.42 6.11 13.45
C ASP A 98 19.57 4.59 13.50
N TRP A 99 20.68 4.04 13.01
CA TRP A 99 20.94 2.60 12.91
C TRP A 99 22.07 2.15 13.83
N TYR A 100 21.77 1.25 14.76
CA TYR A 100 22.70 0.85 15.81
C TYR A 100 22.42 -0.57 16.34
N GLU A 101 23.36 -1.13 17.09
CA GLU A 101 23.22 -2.41 17.78
C GLU A 101 22.43 -2.23 19.09
N ALA A 102 21.33 -2.98 19.23
CA ALA A 102 20.48 -2.91 20.41
C ALA A 102 21.12 -3.54 21.64
N THR A 103 22.17 -4.35 21.49
CA THR A 103 22.87 -5.05 22.58
C THR A 103 23.89 -4.18 23.30
N ASP A 104 24.61 -3.32 22.58
CA ASP A 104 25.74 -2.54 23.12
C ASP A 104 25.67 -1.03 22.78
N GLY A 105 24.67 -0.59 22.02
CA GLY A 105 24.50 0.82 21.64
C GLY A 105 25.49 1.31 20.59
N ARG A 106 26.26 0.44 19.95
CA ARG A 106 27.26 0.82 18.93
C ARG A 106 26.60 1.30 17.65
N SER A 107 26.94 2.50 17.23
CA SER A 107 26.51 3.07 15.94
C SER A 107 27.00 2.21 14.77
N ILE A 108 26.11 1.91 13.81
CA ILE A 108 26.48 1.12 12.62
C ILE A 108 26.79 2.05 11.44
N ASN A 109 25.81 2.83 11.00
CA ASN A 109 25.92 3.72 9.83
C ASN A 109 24.71 4.67 9.76
N MET A 110 24.55 5.41 8.64
CA MET A 110 23.39 6.24 8.34
C MET A 110 23.21 7.42 9.33
N ARG A 111 24.21 8.28 9.36
CA ARG A 111 24.22 9.46 10.26
C ARG A 111 23.45 10.64 9.63
N ALA A 112 22.96 11.52 10.49
CA ALA A 112 22.35 12.79 10.14
C ALA A 112 21.17 12.68 9.14
N ARG A 113 20.34 11.65 9.25
CA ARG A 113 19.19 11.48 8.37
C ARG A 113 17.93 12.13 8.94
N SER A 114 17.03 12.58 8.06
CA SER A 114 15.76 13.21 8.43
C SER A 114 14.80 12.28 9.19
N VAL A 115 15.04 10.97 9.18
CA VAL A 115 14.25 9.97 9.92
C VAL A 115 14.20 10.21 11.44
N VAL A 116 15.12 11.03 11.98
CA VAL A 116 15.06 11.50 13.37
C VAL A 116 13.75 12.26 13.68
N GLY A 117 12.99 12.69 12.69
CA GLY A 117 11.61 13.14 12.86
C GLY A 117 10.72 12.16 13.61
N GLY A 118 11.05 10.87 13.59
CA GLY A 118 10.42 9.82 14.41
C GLY A 118 10.40 10.11 15.91
N PHE A 119 11.32 10.93 16.43
CA PHE A 119 11.30 11.41 17.82
C PHE A 119 10.02 12.18 18.18
N PHE A 120 9.36 12.78 17.21
CA PHE A 120 8.13 13.56 17.41
C PHE A 120 6.85 12.74 17.21
N MET A 121 6.95 11.45 16.90
CA MET A 121 5.78 10.60 16.60
C MET A 121 4.76 10.61 17.74
N LYS A 122 5.18 10.56 19.00
CA LYS A 122 4.25 10.62 20.15
C LYS A 122 3.52 11.95 20.26
N MET A 123 4.15 13.03 19.83
CA MET A 123 3.50 14.36 19.79
C MET A 123 2.45 14.41 18.68
N LEU A 124 2.80 13.85 17.51
CA LEU A 124 1.87 13.75 16.39
C LEU A 124 0.69 12.84 16.76
N GLU A 125 0.94 11.69 17.35
CA GLU A 125 -0.11 10.77 17.81
C GLU A 125 -1.07 11.47 18.78
N LYS A 126 -0.58 12.22 19.76
CA LYS A 126 -1.43 12.98 20.68
C LYS A 126 -2.28 14.06 20.02
N GLN A 127 -1.81 14.65 18.93
CA GLN A 127 -2.55 15.66 18.20
C GLN A 127 -3.62 15.07 17.28
N MET A 128 -3.30 13.98 16.61
CA MET A 128 -4.14 13.41 15.56
C MET A 128 -5.02 12.27 16.06
N TYR A 129 -4.51 11.45 16.99
CA TYR A 129 -5.27 10.33 17.53
C TYR A 129 -6.44 10.85 18.40
N LYS A 130 -7.63 10.73 17.86
CA LYS A 130 -8.88 10.86 18.63
C LYS A 130 -9.38 9.45 18.88
N PRO A 131 -9.34 8.94 20.12
CA PRO A 131 -9.95 7.65 20.40
C PRO A 131 -11.42 7.75 20.02
N SER A 132 -11.81 7.14 18.93
CA SER A 132 -13.21 6.90 18.66
C SER A 132 -13.66 5.86 19.70
N PHE A 133 -14.52 6.27 20.62
CA PHE A 133 -15.24 5.33 21.45
C PHE A 133 -16.19 4.57 20.50
N ARG A 134 -15.68 3.50 19.90
CA ARG A 134 -16.55 2.42 19.45
C ARG A 134 -16.73 1.52 20.66
N PRO A 135 -17.98 1.32 21.15
CA PRO A 135 -18.22 0.19 22.03
C PRO A 135 -17.66 -1.04 21.31
N GLU A 136 -16.83 -1.83 22.00
CA GLU A 136 -16.47 -3.15 21.48
C GLU A 136 -17.78 -3.79 20.99
N PRO A 137 -17.83 -4.30 19.76
CA PRO A 137 -19.01 -5.05 19.34
C PRO A 137 -19.25 -6.08 20.43
N ALA A 138 -20.48 -6.15 20.93
CA ALA A 138 -20.87 -7.19 21.88
C ALA A 138 -20.28 -8.49 21.36
N GLU A 139 -19.60 -9.25 22.23
CA GLU A 139 -18.96 -10.51 21.86
C GLU A 139 -19.96 -11.33 21.07
N GLU A 140 -19.84 -11.30 19.74
CA GLU A 140 -20.51 -12.29 18.94
C GLU A 140 -20.00 -13.64 19.44
N PRO A 141 -20.86 -14.65 19.59
CA PRO A 141 -20.46 -15.95 20.10
C PRO A 141 -19.24 -16.38 19.31
N VAL A 142 -18.16 -16.74 20.02
CA VAL A 142 -16.89 -17.19 19.47
C VAL A 142 -17.19 -18.42 18.60
N VAL A 143 -17.53 -18.19 17.37
CA VAL A 143 -17.32 -19.18 16.33
C VAL A 143 -15.80 -19.29 16.26
N GLU A 144 -15.24 -20.44 16.66
CA GLU A 144 -13.82 -20.74 16.53
C GLU A 144 -13.40 -20.43 15.09
N ALA A 145 -12.96 -19.20 14.88
CA ALA A 145 -12.39 -18.82 13.61
C ALA A 145 -11.07 -19.57 13.49
N LYS A 146 -11.05 -20.60 12.67
CA LYS A 146 -9.83 -21.12 12.07
C LYS A 146 -9.23 -20.00 11.23
N SER A 147 -8.62 -19.00 11.85
CA SER A 147 -8.03 -17.85 11.17
C SER A 147 -6.54 -18.05 10.97
N THR A 148 -6.15 -19.16 10.40
CA THR A 148 -4.84 -19.29 9.76
C THR A 148 -5.06 -19.35 8.26
N TYR A 149 -4.74 -18.27 7.56
CA TYR A 149 -4.62 -18.33 6.11
C TYR A 149 -3.17 -18.65 5.73
N ARG A 150 -2.97 -19.19 4.55
CA ARG A 150 -1.64 -19.41 3.95
C ARG A 150 -1.45 -18.42 2.80
N ASN A 151 -0.25 -17.89 2.68
CA ASN A 151 0.16 -17.18 1.47
C ASN A 151 0.82 -18.16 0.49
N PRO A 152 0.58 -17.97 -0.82
CA PRO A 152 -0.34 -17.00 -1.40
C PRO A 152 -1.80 -17.37 -1.11
N VAL A 153 -2.69 -16.37 -0.97
CA VAL A 153 -4.15 -16.58 -0.83
C VAL A 153 -4.81 -16.94 -2.16
N ILE A 154 -4.13 -16.66 -3.27
CA ILE A 154 -4.42 -17.13 -4.62
C ILE A 154 -3.12 -17.76 -5.12
N ASP A 155 -3.13 -19.01 -5.56
CA ASP A 155 -1.92 -19.80 -5.86
C ASP A 155 -1.57 -19.88 -7.35
N TYR A 156 -2.16 -18.99 -8.15
CA TYR A 156 -1.86 -18.83 -9.58
C TYR A 156 -1.58 -17.37 -9.91
N SER A 157 -1.12 -17.13 -11.14
CA SER A 157 -0.65 -15.81 -11.57
C SER A 157 -1.79 -14.80 -11.71
N LEU A 158 -1.72 -13.72 -10.94
CA LEU A 158 -2.56 -12.51 -11.06
C LEU A 158 -1.65 -11.29 -10.87
N PRO A 159 -0.89 -10.90 -11.90
CA PRO A 159 0.04 -9.78 -11.78
C PRO A 159 -0.70 -8.45 -11.65
N ASP A 160 -0.02 -7.45 -11.09
CA ASP A 160 -0.45 -6.05 -10.99
C ASP A 160 -1.88 -5.90 -10.45
N PRO A 161 -2.21 -6.51 -9.30
CA PRO A 161 -3.58 -6.50 -8.81
C PRO A 161 -4.00 -5.14 -8.29
N THR A 162 -5.23 -4.75 -8.60
CA THR A 162 -5.95 -3.64 -7.95
C THR A 162 -7.19 -4.16 -7.24
N ILE A 163 -7.55 -3.54 -6.12
CA ILE A 163 -8.68 -3.98 -5.29
C ILE A 163 -9.54 -2.80 -4.90
N ILE A 164 -10.86 -2.98 -5.04
CA ILE A 164 -11.86 -2.05 -4.51
C ILE A 164 -12.83 -2.78 -3.57
N LYS A 165 -13.24 -2.11 -2.49
CA LYS A 165 -14.34 -2.57 -1.64
C LYS A 165 -15.64 -1.95 -2.13
N ALA A 166 -16.60 -2.79 -2.51
CA ALA A 166 -17.92 -2.35 -2.96
C ALA A 166 -18.95 -2.28 -1.82
N ASP A 167 -20.05 -1.60 -2.07
CA ASP A 167 -21.13 -1.39 -1.08
C ASP A 167 -21.86 -2.69 -0.70
N ASP A 168 -21.76 -3.74 -1.51
CA ASP A 168 -22.29 -5.08 -1.22
C ASP A 168 -21.46 -5.85 -0.17
N GLY A 169 -20.38 -5.22 0.31
CA GLY A 169 -19.47 -5.74 1.32
C GLY A 169 -18.41 -6.70 0.79
N TYR A 170 -18.32 -6.92 -0.52
CA TYR A 170 -17.23 -7.65 -1.13
C TYR A 170 -16.06 -6.73 -1.51
N PHE A 171 -14.88 -7.32 -1.52
CA PHE A 171 -13.70 -6.81 -2.19
C PHE A 171 -13.64 -7.42 -3.58
N TYR A 172 -13.36 -6.61 -4.58
CA TYR A 172 -13.20 -7.02 -5.97
C TYR A 172 -11.76 -6.75 -6.40
N LEU A 173 -11.11 -7.79 -6.90
CA LEU A 173 -9.74 -7.76 -7.41
C LEU A 173 -9.75 -7.90 -8.92
N TYR A 174 -8.97 -7.06 -9.58
CA TYR A 174 -8.72 -7.11 -11.02
C TYR A 174 -7.21 -7.23 -11.21
N ALA A 175 -6.76 -7.91 -12.27
CA ALA A 175 -5.34 -8.13 -12.51
C ALA A 175 -5.00 -8.06 -14.00
N THR A 176 -3.70 -7.92 -14.28
CA THR A 176 -3.14 -8.11 -15.61
C THR A 176 -3.54 -9.45 -16.19
N GLU A 177 -3.80 -9.50 -17.50
CA GLU A 177 -4.36 -10.66 -18.16
C GLU A 177 -3.37 -11.80 -18.41
N ASP A 178 -2.99 -12.50 -17.37
CA ASP A 178 -2.56 -13.91 -17.55
C ASP A 178 -3.79 -14.80 -17.77
N ILE A 179 -4.93 -14.42 -17.17
CA ILE A 179 -6.25 -14.85 -17.59
C ILE A 179 -6.81 -13.75 -18.50
N ARG A 180 -7.11 -14.11 -19.75
CA ARG A 180 -7.47 -13.15 -20.81
C ARG A 180 -8.68 -12.30 -20.43
N ASN A 181 -8.68 -11.03 -20.89
CA ASN A 181 -9.75 -10.05 -20.72
C ASN A 181 -9.90 -9.45 -19.30
N THR A 182 -8.81 -9.40 -18.53
CA THR A 182 -8.74 -8.83 -17.18
C THR A 182 -9.63 -9.58 -16.19
N PRO A 183 -9.08 -10.58 -15.49
CA PRO A 183 -9.84 -11.42 -14.56
C PRO A 183 -10.38 -10.61 -13.39
N ILE A 184 -11.55 -11.01 -12.89
CA ILE A 184 -12.19 -10.45 -11.72
C ILE A 184 -12.38 -11.53 -10.67
N HIS A 185 -11.91 -11.26 -9.47
CA HIS A 185 -12.13 -12.09 -8.30
C HIS A 185 -12.85 -11.29 -7.22
N ARG A 186 -13.59 -11.97 -6.37
CA ARG A 186 -14.19 -11.31 -5.20
C ARG A 186 -13.91 -12.07 -3.91
N SER A 187 -13.91 -11.35 -2.81
CA SER A 187 -13.73 -11.91 -1.47
C SER A 187 -14.47 -11.07 -0.43
N ARG A 188 -14.92 -11.69 0.66
CA ARG A 188 -15.44 -10.96 1.84
C ARG A 188 -14.37 -10.66 2.89
N ASN A 189 -13.22 -11.33 2.83
CA ASN A 189 -12.23 -11.32 3.89
C ASN A 189 -10.79 -11.18 3.42
N LEU A 190 -10.56 -10.96 2.11
CA LEU A 190 -9.24 -10.85 1.45
C LEU A 190 -8.39 -12.13 1.54
N VAL A 191 -8.98 -13.25 1.92
CA VAL A 191 -8.34 -14.56 2.07
C VAL A 191 -8.94 -15.59 1.14
N ASP A 192 -10.27 -15.72 1.18
CA ASP A 192 -11.01 -16.65 0.34
C ASP A 192 -11.51 -15.89 -0.88
N TRP A 193 -10.90 -16.16 -2.03
CA TRP A 193 -11.18 -15.51 -3.29
C TRP A 193 -11.92 -16.43 -4.24
N GLU A 194 -12.94 -15.89 -4.89
CA GLU A 194 -13.74 -16.56 -5.94
C GLU A 194 -13.51 -15.84 -7.27
N GLU A 195 -13.06 -16.55 -8.28
CA GLU A 195 -13.05 -16.03 -9.66
C GLU A 195 -14.50 -15.95 -10.15
N ILE A 196 -14.92 -14.76 -10.62
CA ILE A 196 -16.30 -14.51 -11.02
C ILE A 196 -16.46 -14.14 -12.50
N GLY A 197 -15.36 -14.04 -13.22
CA GLY A 197 -15.34 -13.72 -14.64
C GLY A 197 -14.24 -12.73 -15.01
N THR A 198 -14.52 -11.94 -16.05
CA THR A 198 -13.56 -10.98 -16.62
C THR A 198 -14.24 -9.64 -16.89
N ALA A 199 -13.44 -8.55 -16.87
CA ALA A 199 -13.95 -7.20 -17.13
C ALA A 199 -14.51 -7.04 -18.56
N PHE A 200 -13.91 -7.75 -19.50
CA PHE A 200 -14.29 -7.74 -20.91
C PHE A 200 -14.58 -9.15 -21.42
N THR A 201 -15.22 -9.24 -22.58
CA THR A 201 -15.33 -10.46 -23.40
C THR A 201 -14.52 -10.29 -24.68
N GLU A 202 -14.41 -11.33 -25.51
CA GLU A 202 -13.74 -11.18 -26.82
C GLU A 202 -14.41 -10.12 -27.71
N GLU A 203 -15.74 -9.94 -27.57
CA GLU A 203 -16.51 -8.97 -28.35
C GLU A 203 -16.39 -7.54 -27.79
N THR A 204 -16.18 -7.38 -26.49
CA THR A 204 -16.13 -6.07 -25.82
C THR A 204 -14.72 -5.61 -25.48
N ARG A 205 -13.73 -6.46 -25.78
CA ARG A 205 -12.33 -6.19 -25.53
C ARG A 205 -11.85 -4.91 -26.22
N PRO A 206 -11.14 -4.02 -25.54
CA PRO A 206 -10.47 -2.88 -26.15
C PRO A 206 -9.56 -3.28 -27.31
N THR A 207 -9.52 -2.47 -28.36
CA THR A 207 -8.81 -2.81 -29.62
C THR A 207 -7.88 -1.71 -30.13
N PHE A 208 -7.61 -0.66 -29.36
CA PHE A 208 -6.75 0.43 -29.84
C PHE A 208 -5.28 0.02 -30.09
N GLU A 209 -4.84 -1.11 -29.53
CA GLU A 209 -3.64 -1.83 -29.93
C GLU A 209 -4.01 -3.28 -30.26
N PRO A 210 -4.18 -3.65 -31.55
CA PRO A 210 -4.82 -4.91 -31.97
C PRO A 210 -4.20 -6.20 -31.46
N LYS A 211 -2.91 -6.16 -31.11
CA LYS A 211 -2.16 -7.29 -30.52
C LYS A 211 -1.85 -7.06 -29.05
N GLY A 212 -2.41 -6.01 -28.46
CA GLY A 212 -2.10 -5.61 -27.10
C GLY A 212 -2.72 -6.52 -26.05
N GLY A 213 -1.95 -6.78 -24.99
CA GLY A 213 -2.45 -7.28 -23.72
C GLY A 213 -3.07 -6.16 -22.90
N LEU A 214 -3.94 -6.52 -21.96
CA LEU A 214 -4.53 -5.63 -20.96
C LEU A 214 -3.73 -5.80 -19.66
N TRP A 215 -3.06 -4.72 -19.24
CA TRP A 215 -2.12 -4.76 -18.14
C TRP A 215 -2.44 -3.73 -17.07
N ALA A 216 -1.94 -3.99 -15.85
CA ALA A 216 -1.97 -3.11 -14.70
C ALA A 216 -3.29 -2.33 -14.58
N PRO A 217 -4.43 -3.02 -14.35
CA PRO A 217 -5.71 -2.36 -14.16
C PRO A 217 -5.67 -1.48 -12.90
N ASP A 218 -6.46 -0.41 -12.89
CA ASP A 218 -6.70 0.43 -11.72
C ASP A 218 -8.20 0.71 -11.60
N ILE A 219 -8.85 0.13 -10.60
CA ILE A 219 -10.30 0.22 -10.39
C ILE A 219 -10.64 1.30 -9.38
N ASN A 220 -11.62 2.13 -9.72
CA ASN A 220 -12.07 3.24 -8.90
C ASN A 220 -13.60 3.37 -8.93
N TYR A 221 -14.19 4.04 -7.94
CA TYR A 221 -15.60 4.39 -7.95
C TYR A 221 -15.73 5.91 -8.05
N ILE A 222 -16.17 6.39 -9.21
CA ILE A 222 -16.18 7.82 -9.55
C ILE A 222 -17.60 8.21 -9.96
N ASN A 223 -18.18 9.20 -9.29
CA ASN A 223 -19.49 9.77 -9.61
C ASN A 223 -20.61 8.72 -9.77
N GLY A 224 -20.58 7.66 -8.95
CA GLY A 224 -21.62 6.63 -8.97
C GLY A 224 -21.38 5.48 -9.95
N GLN A 225 -20.21 5.43 -10.61
CA GLN A 225 -19.83 4.36 -11.53
C GLN A 225 -18.48 3.75 -11.15
N TYR A 226 -18.31 2.46 -11.44
CA TYR A 226 -17.00 1.81 -11.43
C TYR A 226 -16.25 2.19 -12.69
N VAL A 227 -15.07 2.74 -12.52
CA VAL A 227 -14.17 3.20 -13.58
C VAL A 227 -12.90 2.37 -13.53
N LEU A 228 -12.66 1.64 -14.60
CA LEU A 228 -11.48 0.79 -14.76
C LEU A 228 -10.53 1.45 -15.74
N TYR A 229 -9.39 1.94 -15.26
CA TYR A 229 -8.29 2.31 -16.13
C TYR A 229 -7.45 1.07 -16.41
N TYR A 230 -6.92 0.96 -17.62
CA TYR A 230 -6.11 -0.18 -18.03
C TYR A 230 -5.00 0.26 -18.99
N SER A 231 -3.84 -0.37 -18.91
CA SER A 231 -2.81 -0.25 -19.93
C SER A 231 -3.08 -1.22 -21.06
N MET A 232 -2.80 -0.83 -22.29
CA MET A 232 -2.84 -1.73 -23.44
C MET A 232 -1.57 -1.60 -24.26
N SER A 233 -0.82 -2.71 -24.39
CA SER A 233 0.46 -2.72 -25.09
C SER A 233 0.80 -4.11 -25.60
N VAL A 234 1.80 -4.16 -26.47
CA VAL A 234 2.57 -5.37 -26.80
C VAL A 234 3.90 -5.32 -26.10
N TRP A 235 4.44 -6.45 -25.71
CA TRP A 235 5.75 -6.51 -25.04
C TRP A 235 6.83 -5.84 -25.91
N GLY A 236 7.55 -4.87 -25.35
CA GLY A 236 8.53 -4.06 -26.07
C GLY A 236 7.95 -2.93 -26.93
N GLY A 237 6.65 -2.74 -26.95
CA GLY A 237 5.97 -1.72 -27.74
C GLY A 237 5.89 -0.34 -27.07
N GLU A 238 6.99 0.19 -26.56
CA GLU A 238 7.03 1.39 -25.72
C GLU A 238 6.38 2.65 -26.32
N TRP A 239 6.26 2.75 -27.65
CA TRP A 239 5.62 3.86 -28.34
C TRP A 239 4.20 3.56 -28.82
N THR A 240 3.79 2.30 -28.80
CA THR A 240 2.45 1.87 -29.23
C THR A 240 1.48 1.67 -28.08
N CYS A 241 2.00 1.59 -26.85
CA CYS A 241 1.18 1.46 -25.66
C CYS A 241 0.34 2.72 -25.38
N GLY A 242 -0.63 2.57 -24.53
CA GLY A 242 -1.51 3.63 -24.07
C GLY A 242 -2.35 3.18 -22.88
N ILE A 243 -3.05 4.14 -22.32
CA ILE A 243 -3.96 3.94 -21.20
C ILE A 243 -5.38 4.18 -21.71
N GLY A 244 -6.25 3.21 -21.47
CA GLY A 244 -7.67 3.28 -21.76
C GLY A 244 -8.51 3.37 -20.51
N VAL A 245 -9.80 3.62 -20.68
CA VAL A 245 -10.77 3.68 -19.60
C VAL A 245 -12.06 2.97 -19.99
N ALA A 246 -12.63 2.24 -19.05
CA ALA A 246 -13.93 1.58 -19.18
C ALA A 246 -14.80 1.84 -17.96
N THR A 247 -16.10 1.74 -18.11
CA THR A 247 -17.06 1.99 -17.01
C THR A 247 -18.05 0.85 -16.85
N SER A 248 -18.51 0.66 -15.63
CA SER A 248 -19.61 -0.25 -15.31
C SER A 248 -20.46 0.31 -14.15
N ASP A 249 -21.73 -0.06 -14.12
CA ASP A 249 -22.61 0.22 -12.98
C ASP A 249 -22.41 -0.77 -11.83
N LYS A 250 -21.67 -1.86 -12.07
CA LYS A 250 -21.42 -2.93 -11.11
C LYS A 250 -19.93 -3.31 -11.08
N PRO A 251 -19.41 -3.72 -9.93
CA PRO A 251 -18.00 -4.09 -9.82
C PRO A 251 -17.64 -5.37 -10.61
N GLU A 252 -18.58 -6.27 -10.81
CA GLU A 252 -18.39 -7.47 -11.62
C GLU A 252 -18.50 -7.23 -13.13
N GLY A 253 -18.84 -6.01 -13.54
CA GLY A 253 -19.08 -5.67 -14.95
C GLY A 253 -20.53 -5.90 -15.41
N PRO A 254 -20.79 -5.98 -16.76
CA PRO A 254 -19.79 -5.83 -17.81
C PRO A 254 -19.22 -4.42 -17.91
N PHE A 255 -17.94 -4.30 -18.20
CA PHE A 255 -17.32 -3.00 -18.45
C PHE A 255 -17.47 -2.59 -19.91
N ILE A 256 -17.83 -1.33 -20.12
CA ILE A 256 -17.97 -0.72 -21.44
C ILE A 256 -16.74 0.13 -21.71
N ASP A 257 -15.95 -0.28 -22.69
CA ASP A 257 -14.77 0.46 -23.15
C ASP A 257 -15.17 1.85 -23.68
N LYS A 258 -14.46 2.88 -23.20
CA LYS A 258 -14.59 4.27 -23.68
C LYS A 258 -13.44 4.66 -24.61
N GLY A 259 -12.51 3.73 -24.85
CA GLY A 259 -11.34 3.96 -25.68
C GLY A 259 -10.13 4.50 -24.90
N PRO A 260 -9.08 4.87 -25.64
CA PRO A 260 -7.84 5.37 -25.01
C PRO A 260 -8.02 6.79 -24.49
N LEU A 261 -7.61 7.03 -23.24
CA LEU A 261 -7.37 8.39 -22.71
C LEU A 261 -6.25 9.05 -23.50
N PHE A 262 -5.18 8.33 -23.73
CA PHE A 262 -4.06 8.72 -24.58
C PHE A 262 -3.17 7.52 -24.92
N ARG A 263 -2.33 7.72 -25.93
CA ARG A 263 -1.27 6.76 -26.30
C ARG A 263 0.10 7.41 -26.16
N SER A 264 1.15 6.60 -25.98
CA SER A 264 2.55 7.07 -25.84
C SER A 264 2.93 8.09 -26.93
N LYS A 265 2.57 7.83 -28.19
CA LYS A 265 2.85 8.75 -29.31
C LYS A 265 2.12 10.09 -29.20
N THR A 266 0.87 10.09 -28.73
CA THR A 266 0.06 11.32 -28.66
C THR A 266 0.43 12.15 -27.44
N ILE A 267 0.64 11.51 -26.27
CA ILE A 267 1.04 12.20 -25.05
C ILE A 267 2.54 12.52 -25.03
N GLN A 268 3.32 11.99 -25.98
CA GLN A 268 4.78 12.14 -26.04
C GLN A 268 5.49 11.69 -24.76
N VAL A 269 5.07 10.53 -24.24
CA VAL A 269 5.70 9.80 -23.13
C VAL A 269 5.86 8.35 -23.58
N GLN A 270 7.10 7.92 -23.65
CA GLN A 270 7.45 6.55 -23.97
C GLN A 270 7.01 5.64 -22.81
N ASN A 271 6.52 4.45 -23.13
CA ASN A 271 6.09 3.45 -22.15
C ASN A 271 4.99 3.97 -21.22
N SER A 272 3.91 4.57 -21.80
CA SER A 272 2.75 5.05 -21.05
C SER A 272 1.85 3.88 -20.65
N ILE A 273 2.18 3.29 -19.49
CA ILE A 273 1.49 2.17 -18.81
C ILE A 273 1.50 2.40 -17.30
N ASP A 274 0.94 1.49 -16.53
CA ASP A 274 0.97 1.42 -15.07
C ASP A 274 0.37 2.67 -14.42
N GLN A 275 -0.87 2.93 -14.78
CA GLN A 275 -1.60 4.10 -14.31
C GLN A 275 -2.12 3.91 -12.88
N PHE A 276 -2.26 5.03 -12.19
CA PHE A 276 -2.86 5.18 -10.88
C PHE A 276 -3.73 6.44 -10.84
N PHE A 277 -4.98 6.28 -10.46
CA PHE A 277 -5.91 7.40 -10.28
C PHE A 277 -5.83 7.97 -8.87
N MET A 278 -5.98 9.28 -8.75
CA MET A 278 -6.11 9.97 -7.46
C MET A 278 -7.11 11.12 -7.57
N GLU A 279 -7.95 11.29 -6.56
CA GLU A 279 -8.75 12.49 -6.39
C GLU A 279 -8.23 13.31 -5.20
N ASP A 280 -7.98 14.60 -5.43
CA ASP A 280 -7.59 15.54 -4.40
C ASP A 280 -8.35 16.85 -4.56
N ASN A 281 -9.01 17.31 -3.48
CA ASN A 281 -9.78 18.54 -3.43
C ASN A 281 -10.79 18.70 -4.59
N GLY A 282 -11.45 17.60 -4.99
CA GLY A 282 -12.43 17.55 -6.06
C GLY A 282 -11.83 17.58 -7.47
N LYS A 283 -10.53 17.57 -7.61
CA LYS A 283 -9.81 17.40 -8.86
C LYS A 283 -9.33 15.96 -9.01
N LYS A 284 -9.38 15.49 -10.25
CA LYS A 284 -9.00 14.13 -10.59
C LYS A 284 -7.69 14.11 -11.37
N TYR A 285 -6.81 13.20 -11.01
CA TYR A 285 -5.49 13.08 -11.60
C TYR A 285 -5.23 11.64 -12.00
N LEU A 286 -4.47 11.44 -13.07
CA LEU A 286 -3.90 10.17 -13.44
C LEU A 286 -2.38 10.27 -13.44
N PHE A 287 -1.74 9.35 -12.73
CA PHE A 287 -0.28 9.19 -12.72
C PHE A 287 0.07 7.93 -13.48
N TRP A 288 1.17 7.92 -14.22
CA TRP A 288 1.58 6.77 -15.02
C TRP A 288 3.05 6.80 -15.40
N GLY A 289 3.56 5.67 -15.86
CA GLY A 289 4.90 5.55 -16.45
C GLY A 289 5.67 4.33 -15.95
N SER A 290 6.57 3.85 -16.79
CA SER A 290 7.43 2.71 -16.52
C SER A 290 8.81 2.93 -17.14
N PHE A 291 9.84 3.04 -16.31
CA PHE A 291 11.26 3.22 -16.64
C PHE A 291 11.60 4.34 -17.65
N ARG A 292 10.68 5.26 -17.95
CA ARG A 292 10.88 6.43 -18.82
C ARG A 292 10.41 7.72 -18.14
N GLY A 293 10.30 7.70 -16.82
CA GLY A 293 9.76 8.74 -15.98
C GLY A 293 8.30 8.46 -15.58
N ILE A 294 7.93 8.96 -14.42
CA ILE A 294 6.55 8.96 -13.93
C ILE A 294 5.97 10.34 -14.18
N TYR A 295 4.78 10.37 -14.73
CA TYR A 295 4.07 11.58 -15.10
C TYR A 295 2.72 11.66 -14.42
N GLY A 296 2.20 12.88 -14.26
CA GLY A 296 0.85 13.13 -13.78
C GLY A 296 0.13 14.10 -14.72
N ILE A 297 -1.19 13.95 -14.84
CA ILE A 297 -2.05 14.85 -15.61
C ILE A 297 -3.43 14.96 -14.96
N GLU A 298 -4.05 16.13 -15.06
CA GLU A 298 -5.40 16.35 -14.56
C GLU A 298 -6.44 15.78 -15.54
N LEU A 299 -7.39 15.03 -15.00
CA LEU A 299 -8.53 14.48 -15.75
C LEU A 299 -9.75 15.42 -15.71
N SER A 300 -10.70 15.16 -16.59
CA SER A 300 -12.05 15.74 -16.54
C SER A 300 -12.79 15.39 -15.25
N GLY A 301 -13.84 16.11 -14.92
CA GLY A 301 -14.60 15.91 -13.69
C GLY A 301 -15.29 14.55 -13.58
N ASP A 302 -15.50 13.84 -14.70
CA ASP A 302 -16.00 12.46 -14.74
C ASP A 302 -14.88 11.40 -14.71
N GLY A 303 -13.62 11.81 -14.87
CA GLY A 303 -12.46 10.91 -14.90
C GLY A 303 -12.30 10.16 -16.24
N LEU A 304 -13.12 10.43 -17.24
CA LEU A 304 -13.17 9.65 -18.49
C LEU A 304 -12.35 10.26 -19.63
N SER A 305 -11.75 11.42 -19.42
CA SER A 305 -10.87 12.07 -20.40
C SER A 305 -9.82 12.93 -19.71
N VAL A 306 -8.79 13.30 -20.44
CA VAL A 306 -7.86 14.34 -20.01
C VAL A 306 -8.60 15.69 -20.00
N ARG A 307 -8.42 16.48 -18.93
CA ARG A 307 -9.05 17.82 -18.86
C ARG A 307 -8.52 18.73 -19.96
N ASP A 308 -9.42 19.48 -20.60
CA ASP A 308 -9.05 20.45 -21.65
C ASP A 308 -8.00 21.43 -21.13
N GLY A 309 -6.91 21.56 -21.88
CA GLY A 309 -5.79 22.43 -21.53
C GLY A 309 -4.89 21.90 -20.43
N ALA A 310 -5.12 20.70 -19.90
CA ALA A 310 -4.20 20.09 -18.94
C ALA A 310 -2.85 19.74 -19.59
N ASN A 311 -1.78 19.99 -18.87
CA ASN A 311 -0.42 19.64 -19.27
C ASN A 311 0.12 18.54 -18.36
N LYS A 312 0.69 17.51 -18.97
CA LYS A 312 1.41 16.50 -18.20
C LYS A 312 2.62 17.08 -17.51
N GLN A 313 2.93 16.59 -16.33
CA GLN A 313 4.12 16.94 -15.58
C GLN A 313 4.88 15.70 -15.19
N GLN A 314 6.18 15.72 -15.30
CA GLN A 314 7.02 14.65 -14.78
C GLN A 314 7.15 14.83 -13.26
N VAL A 315 6.77 13.79 -12.51
CA VAL A 315 6.77 13.81 -11.03
C VAL A 315 7.85 12.92 -10.43
N ALA A 316 8.35 11.94 -11.18
CA ALA A 316 9.48 11.11 -10.75
C ALA A 316 10.39 10.72 -11.91
N GLY A 317 11.59 10.23 -11.57
CA GLY A 317 12.64 9.85 -12.52
C GLY A 317 12.38 8.54 -13.24
N THR A 318 13.41 8.10 -13.99
CA THR A 318 13.31 6.98 -14.94
C THR A 318 13.62 5.60 -14.36
N ALA A 319 13.78 5.50 -13.04
CA ALA A 319 14.13 4.24 -12.35
C ALA A 319 12.91 3.54 -11.72
N TYR A 320 11.69 3.96 -12.08
CA TYR A 320 10.46 3.56 -11.38
C TYR A 320 9.38 3.14 -12.37
N GLU A 321 8.48 2.29 -11.89
CA GLU A 321 7.21 1.90 -12.52
C GLU A 321 6.16 1.64 -11.45
N GLY A 322 4.89 1.35 -11.83
CA GLY A 322 3.85 0.93 -10.91
C GLY A 322 3.53 2.01 -9.88
N THR A 323 3.12 3.18 -10.30
CA THR A 323 2.83 4.32 -9.44
C THR A 323 1.73 3.99 -8.43
N TYR A 324 1.96 4.27 -7.17
CA TYR A 324 0.96 4.27 -6.11
C TYR A 324 1.18 5.50 -5.22
N ILE A 325 0.10 6.25 -4.98
CA ILE A 325 0.12 7.47 -4.15
C ILE A 325 -0.82 7.24 -2.97
N HIS A 326 -0.32 7.52 -1.78
CA HIS A 326 -1.09 7.36 -0.53
C HIS A 326 -1.08 8.65 0.25
#